data_08bd448f7893ea4183865ccc425793ce
#
_entry.id   08bd448f7893ea4183865ccc425793ce
#
_cell.length_a   1.000
_cell.length_b   1.000
_cell.length_c   1.000
_cell.angle_alpha   90.00
_cell.angle_beta   90.00
_cell.angle_gamma   90.00
#
_symmetry.space_group_name_H-M   'P 1'
#
loop_
_entity.id
_entity.type
_entity.pdbx_description
1 polymer ?
#
loop_
_entity_poly.entity_id
_entity_poly.type
_entity_poly.pdbx_seq_one_letter_code
_entity_poly.pdbx_strand_id
1 'polypeptide(L)'
;MRENMDRSARILAAWLISVVMMLLAGSRAWAEEGDTNATPQTPDEIKNVGITEHPNGQVPLDLVFLNERSERVTLGKFFDGSKPVVLQLGYLNCPKLCDVVSRSFVDSARQIDLKAGSGFQFVFVSIDPLETPDLAALKKRGYLEEYQRADAADGFHFLIGTRQNIWALADAVGYRYNTVADGQLAVPQFAHPAVLMILSPKGRVTRYLYGVNYPPNTLELSLVEASAGKVGTSVDQLALLICSFDVVTGKYAMVAIKVMRLAGALTVLIMAGVLAWLFKYEKRRRRENEPVEVMK
;
A
#
# COMPACT_ATOMS: atom_id res chain seq x y z
N MET A 1 8.10 63.63 2.40
CA MET A 1 8.27 62.35 1.67
C MET A 1 8.66 61.18 2.59
N ARG A 2 9.39 61.42 3.69
CA ARG A 2 9.75 60.40 4.67
C ARG A 2 8.58 59.84 5.50
N GLU A 3 7.61 60.66 5.85
CA GLU A 3 6.47 60.29 6.70
C GLU A 3 5.49 59.30 6.04
N ASN A 4 5.31 59.43 4.70
CA ASN A 4 4.44 58.54 3.95
C ASN A 4 5.00 57.14 3.75
N MET A 5 6.34 56.99 3.70
CA MET A 5 7.00 55.70 3.55
C MET A 5 6.95 54.86 4.83
N ASP A 6 7.07 55.53 5.98
CA ASP A 6 6.99 54.88 7.32
C ASP A 6 5.53 54.41 7.62
N ARG A 7 4.54 55.17 7.12
CA ARG A 7 3.13 54.82 7.21
C ARG A 7 2.78 53.59 6.37
N SER A 8 3.31 53.50 5.16
CA SER A 8 3.09 52.34 4.28
C SER A 8 3.73 51.06 4.80
N ALA A 9 4.93 51.15 5.39
CA ALA A 9 5.59 50.01 6.01
C ALA A 9 4.85 49.49 7.25
N ARG A 10 4.31 50.38 8.07
CA ARG A 10 3.48 50.02 9.24
C ARG A 10 2.16 49.37 8.83
N ILE A 11 1.52 49.85 7.77
CA ILE A 11 0.27 49.28 7.23
C ILE A 11 0.54 47.87 6.67
N LEU A 12 1.62 47.66 5.92
CA LEU A 12 2.01 46.36 5.41
C LEU A 12 2.35 45.36 6.53
N ALA A 13 3.07 45.81 7.56
CA ALA A 13 3.38 44.97 8.72
C ALA A 13 2.11 44.59 9.50
N ALA A 14 1.18 45.53 9.70
CA ALA A 14 -0.11 45.26 10.34
C ALA A 14 -0.98 44.29 9.53
N TRP A 15 -0.97 44.42 8.20
CA TRP A 15 -1.68 43.51 7.30
C TRP A 15 -1.10 42.07 7.36
N LEU A 16 0.23 41.92 7.34
CA LEU A 16 0.90 40.65 7.47
C LEU A 16 0.65 39.96 8.81
N ILE A 17 0.67 40.73 9.91
CA ILE A 17 0.33 40.22 11.25
C ILE A 17 -1.13 39.77 11.31
N SER A 18 -2.04 40.52 10.66
CA SER A 18 -3.46 40.18 10.64
C SER A 18 -3.74 38.90 9.84
N VAL A 19 -3.04 38.69 8.70
CA VAL A 19 -3.13 37.47 7.90
C VAL A 19 -2.55 36.26 8.64
N VAL A 20 -1.42 36.44 9.34
CA VAL A 20 -0.82 35.36 10.16
C VAL A 20 -1.73 35.00 11.33
N MET A 21 -2.34 35.99 12.00
CA MET A 21 -3.32 35.76 13.06
C MET A 21 -4.57 35.06 12.54
N MET A 22 -5.03 35.40 11.34
CA MET A 22 -6.21 34.76 10.72
C MET A 22 -5.91 33.31 10.32
N LEU A 23 -4.71 32.99 9.84
CA LEU A 23 -4.25 31.63 9.56
C LEU A 23 -4.07 30.80 10.85
N LEU A 24 -3.62 31.41 11.94
CA LEU A 24 -3.49 30.75 13.25
C LEU A 24 -4.86 30.60 13.95
N ALA A 25 -5.79 31.51 13.76
CA ALA A 25 -7.16 31.41 14.30
C ALA A 25 -8.00 30.38 13.50
N GLY A 26 -7.84 30.31 12.18
CA GLY A 26 -8.49 29.32 11.34
C GLY A 26 -8.08 27.88 11.68
N SER A 27 -6.86 27.65 12.16
CA SER A 27 -6.41 26.32 12.58
C SER A 27 -7.05 25.84 13.89
N ARG A 28 -7.58 26.74 14.73
CA ARG A 28 -8.30 26.38 15.96
C ARG A 28 -9.79 26.09 15.73
N ALA A 29 -10.42 26.77 14.78
CA ALA A 29 -11.85 26.55 14.47
C ALA A 29 -12.12 25.19 13.81
N TRP A 30 -11.11 24.56 13.20
CA TRP A 30 -11.23 23.21 12.60
C TRP A 30 -10.82 22.07 13.56
N ALA A 31 -10.40 22.40 14.78
CA ALA A 31 -9.99 21.42 15.79
C ALA A 31 -11.12 21.12 16.80
N GLU A 32 -12.26 21.81 16.72
CA GLU A 32 -13.31 21.73 17.75
C GLU A 32 -14.62 21.05 17.28
N GLU A 33 -14.66 20.50 16.06
CA GLU A 33 -15.78 19.66 15.61
C GLU A 33 -15.30 18.20 15.44
N GLY A 34 -15.14 17.50 16.56
CA GLY A 34 -14.80 16.10 16.54
C GLY A 34 -14.36 15.51 17.87
N ASP A 35 -14.80 16.08 18.99
CA ASP A 35 -14.65 15.41 20.29
C ASP A 35 -15.82 14.45 20.53
N THR A 36 -15.88 13.42 19.68
CA THR A 36 -16.37 12.12 20.10
C THR A 36 -15.14 11.34 20.52
N ASN A 37 -14.85 11.28 21.82
CA ASN A 37 -13.90 10.40 22.48
C ASN A 37 -14.30 8.91 22.35
N ALA A 38 -14.79 8.49 21.20
CA ALA A 38 -14.81 7.13 20.75
C ALA A 38 -13.63 7.00 19.78
N THR A 39 -12.45 6.63 20.30
CA THR A 39 -11.48 5.90 19.46
C THR A 39 -12.31 4.83 18.77
N PRO A 40 -12.40 4.80 17.42
CA PRO A 40 -13.11 3.75 16.73
C PRO A 40 -12.50 2.44 17.23
N GLN A 41 -13.23 1.71 18.10
CA GLN A 41 -12.74 0.41 18.54
C GLN A 41 -12.72 -0.44 17.28
N THR A 42 -11.53 -0.82 16.85
CA THR A 42 -11.37 -1.77 15.75
C THR A 42 -12.17 -3.02 16.15
N PRO A 43 -13.19 -3.42 15.39
CA PRO A 43 -13.94 -4.63 15.69
C PRO A 43 -12.99 -5.79 15.95
N ASP A 44 -13.30 -6.65 16.91
CA ASP A 44 -12.41 -7.75 17.29
C ASP A 44 -12.08 -8.66 16.10
N GLU A 45 -12.96 -8.75 15.13
CA GLU A 45 -12.81 -9.52 13.90
C GLU A 45 -11.65 -9.03 13.01
N ILE A 46 -11.35 -7.74 13.03
CA ILE A 46 -10.25 -7.15 12.22
C ILE A 46 -9.02 -6.81 13.05
N LYS A 47 -9.04 -7.09 14.36
CA LYS A 47 -7.85 -6.99 15.21
C LYS A 47 -6.76 -7.93 14.70
N ASN A 48 -5.54 -7.41 14.55
CA ASN A 48 -4.39 -8.17 14.05
C ASN A 48 -4.53 -8.74 12.63
N VAL A 49 -5.54 -8.34 11.85
CA VAL A 49 -5.62 -8.64 10.42
C VAL A 49 -4.71 -7.70 9.65
N GLY A 50 -3.86 -8.24 8.78
CA GLY A 50 -2.93 -7.41 8.00
C GLY A 50 -1.74 -8.18 7.48
N ILE A 51 -0.74 -7.44 7.01
CA ILE A 51 0.52 -7.98 6.52
C ILE A 51 1.66 -7.43 7.37
N THR A 52 2.51 -8.33 7.85
CA THR A 52 3.86 -8.02 8.32
C THR A 52 4.80 -8.45 7.20
N GLU A 53 5.35 -7.50 6.43
CA GLU A 53 6.17 -7.87 5.28
C GLU A 53 7.44 -8.60 5.71
N HIS A 54 7.73 -9.71 5.02
CA HIS A 54 8.96 -10.49 5.14
C HIS A 54 9.74 -10.46 3.82
N PRO A 55 10.34 -9.31 3.43
CA PRO A 55 11.12 -9.22 2.18
C PRO A 55 12.26 -10.24 2.21
N ASN A 56 12.44 -10.95 1.09
CA ASN A 56 13.39 -12.05 0.98
C ASN A 56 13.13 -13.26 1.89
N GLY A 57 11.99 -13.28 2.59
CA GLY A 57 11.54 -14.43 3.39
C GLY A 57 11.36 -15.67 2.51
N GLN A 58 11.74 -16.83 3.01
CA GLN A 58 11.61 -18.10 2.31
C GLN A 58 10.31 -18.79 2.71
N VAL A 59 9.45 -19.11 1.73
CA VAL A 59 8.28 -19.95 2.01
C VAL A 59 8.68 -21.41 2.18
N PRO A 60 8.03 -22.16 3.09
CA PRO A 60 8.27 -23.58 3.28
C PRO A 60 7.78 -24.38 2.06
N LEU A 61 8.70 -24.88 1.24
CA LEU A 61 8.38 -25.56 -0.02
C LEU A 61 7.91 -27.02 0.15
N ASP A 62 8.10 -27.59 1.32
CA ASP A 62 7.72 -28.94 1.72
C ASP A 62 6.28 -29.06 2.23
N LEU A 63 5.57 -27.95 2.40
CA LEU A 63 4.16 -27.95 2.81
C LEU A 63 3.30 -28.70 1.79
N VAL A 64 2.44 -29.61 2.29
CA VAL A 64 1.58 -30.44 1.47
C VAL A 64 0.16 -29.92 1.43
N PHE A 65 -0.39 -29.83 0.22
CA PHE A 65 -1.76 -29.39 -0.06
C PHE A 65 -2.48 -30.42 -0.94
N LEU A 66 -3.80 -30.30 -1.07
CA LEU A 66 -4.57 -30.93 -2.12
C LEU A 66 -4.77 -29.91 -3.24
N ASN A 67 -4.50 -30.31 -4.48
CA ASN A 67 -4.82 -29.48 -5.63
C ASN A 67 -6.30 -29.66 -6.06
N GLU A 68 -6.71 -28.93 -7.08
CA GLU A 68 -8.06 -28.98 -7.66
C GLU A 68 -8.45 -30.35 -8.29
N ARG A 69 -7.52 -31.31 -8.33
CA ARG A 69 -7.76 -32.70 -8.76
C ARG A 69 -7.71 -33.69 -7.61
N SER A 70 -7.77 -33.20 -6.37
CA SER A 70 -7.63 -34.00 -5.14
C SER A 70 -6.28 -34.74 -5.01
N GLU A 71 -5.25 -34.31 -5.74
CA GLU A 71 -3.92 -34.88 -5.65
C GLU A 71 -3.14 -34.18 -4.54
N ARG A 72 -2.38 -34.95 -3.76
CA ARG A 72 -1.44 -34.40 -2.78
C ARG A 72 -0.21 -33.85 -3.50
N VAL A 73 0.05 -32.56 -3.33
CA VAL A 73 1.19 -31.87 -3.93
C VAL A 73 1.95 -31.09 -2.87
N THR A 74 3.25 -30.98 -3.02
CA THR A 74 4.04 -30.05 -2.21
C THR A 74 3.97 -28.65 -2.83
N LEU A 75 4.06 -27.62 -1.99
CA LEU A 75 4.13 -26.23 -2.45
C LEU A 75 5.30 -26.02 -3.43
N GLY A 76 6.42 -26.69 -3.18
CA GLY A 76 7.61 -26.65 -4.00
C GLY A 76 7.43 -27.09 -5.47
N LYS A 77 6.37 -27.88 -5.76
CA LYS A 77 6.04 -28.28 -7.14
C LYS A 77 5.85 -27.10 -8.09
N PHE A 78 5.41 -25.94 -7.55
CA PHE A 78 5.12 -24.75 -8.33
C PHE A 78 6.31 -23.81 -8.47
N PHE A 79 7.46 -24.17 -7.89
CA PHE A 79 8.71 -23.42 -7.91
C PHE A 79 9.79 -24.20 -8.67
N ASP A 80 9.75 -24.09 -10.00
CA ASP A 80 10.66 -24.85 -10.89
C ASP A 80 12.07 -24.21 -11.06
N GLY A 81 12.33 -23.13 -10.35
CA GLY A 81 13.58 -22.38 -10.43
C GLY A 81 13.68 -21.41 -11.61
N SER A 82 12.71 -21.37 -12.52
CA SER A 82 12.73 -20.53 -13.73
C SER A 82 11.67 -19.42 -13.71
N LYS A 83 10.48 -19.68 -13.17
CA LYS A 83 9.32 -18.77 -13.23
C LYS A 83 8.97 -18.21 -11.86
N PRO A 84 8.64 -16.92 -11.78
CA PRO A 84 8.10 -16.31 -10.56
C PRO A 84 6.70 -16.86 -10.27
N VAL A 85 6.30 -16.79 -9.01
CA VAL A 85 5.00 -17.24 -8.54
C VAL A 85 4.22 -16.05 -7.98
N VAL A 86 2.98 -15.88 -8.42
CA VAL A 86 2.01 -15.01 -7.77
C VAL A 86 1.24 -15.86 -6.76
N LEU A 87 1.43 -15.58 -5.48
CA LEU A 87 0.75 -16.27 -4.39
C LEU A 87 -0.39 -15.40 -3.88
N GLN A 88 -1.59 -15.97 -3.81
CA GLN A 88 -2.76 -15.38 -3.17
C GLN A 88 -3.26 -16.28 -2.04
N LEU A 89 -3.44 -15.70 -0.86
CA LEU A 89 -4.14 -16.33 0.25
C LEU A 89 -5.55 -15.73 0.34
N GLY A 90 -6.56 -16.58 0.48
CA GLY A 90 -7.96 -16.18 0.55
C GLY A 90 -8.85 -17.41 0.70
N TYR A 91 -10.15 -17.29 0.58
CA TYR A 91 -11.06 -18.43 0.60
C TYR A 91 -12.06 -18.38 -0.56
N LEU A 92 -12.42 -19.57 -1.08
CA LEU A 92 -13.14 -19.71 -2.34
C LEU A 92 -14.63 -19.33 -2.21
N ASN A 93 -15.22 -19.54 -1.02
CA ASN A 93 -16.60 -19.15 -0.70
C ASN A 93 -16.74 -17.68 -0.26
N CYS A 94 -15.72 -16.86 -0.45
CA CYS A 94 -15.77 -15.44 -0.10
C CYS A 94 -16.84 -14.71 -0.92
N PRO A 95 -17.83 -14.06 -0.28
CA PRO A 95 -18.92 -13.42 -1.01
C PRO A 95 -18.52 -12.14 -1.74
N LYS A 96 -17.36 -11.56 -1.45
CA LYS A 96 -16.98 -10.24 -1.96
C LYS A 96 -15.50 -10.09 -2.31
N LEU A 97 -14.60 -10.05 -1.32
CA LEU A 97 -13.24 -9.51 -1.49
C LEU A 97 -12.30 -10.42 -2.29
N CYS A 98 -12.27 -11.73 -1.99
CA CYS A 98 -11.32 -12.63 -2.65
C CYS A 98 -11.58 -12.73 -4.16
N ASP A 99 -12.86 -12.75 -4.55
CA ASP A 99 -13.24 -12.79 -5.96
C ASP A 99 -12.83 -11.50 -6.70
N VAL A 100 -12.99 -10.34 -6.06
CA VAL A 100 -12.55 -9.04 -6.62
C VAL A 100 -11.03 -9.01 -6.80
N VAL A 101 -10.26 -9.47 -5.81
CA VAL A 101 -8.79 -9.55 -5.88
C VAL A 101 -8.36 -10.46 -7.03
N SER A 102 -8.92 -11.68 -7.09
CA SER A 102 -8.56 -12.65 -8.13
C SER A 102 -8.94 -12.19 -9.53
N ARG A 103 -10.14 -11.60 -9.71
CA ARG A 103 -10.58 -11.08 -11.02
C ARG A 103 -9.72 -9.90 -11.47
N SER A 104 -9.41 -8.98 -10.57
CA SER A 104 -8.52 -7.85 -10.90
C SER A 104 -7.13 -8.33 -11.30
N PHE A 105 -6.61 -9.38 -10.63
CA PHE A 105 -5.37 -10.01 -11.05
C PHE A 105 -5.49 -10.63 -12.45
N VAL A 106 -6.55 -11.40 -12.72
CA VAL A 106 -6.78 -12.06 -14.01
C VAL A 106 -6.90 -11.02 -15.13
N ASP A 107 -7.64 -9.92 -14.90
CA ASP A 107 -7.78 -8.83 -15.86
C ASP A 107 -6.44 -8.16 -16.19
N SER A 108 -5.61 -7.94 -15.19
CA SER A 108 -4.27 -7.38 -15.38
C SER A 108 -3.32 -8.36 -16.07
N ALA A 109 -3.33 -9.62 -15.63
CA ALA A 109 -2.50 -10.68 -16.19
C ALA A 109 -2.85 -11.01 -17.66
N ARG A 110 -4.09 -10.74 -18.06
CA ARG A 110 -4.50 -10.86 -19.48
C ARG A 110 -3.87 -9.79 -20.38
N GLN A 111 -3.49 -8.65 -19.83
CA GLN A 111 -3.00 -7.48 -20.57
C GLN A 111 -1.47 -7.42 -20.65
N ILE A 112 -0.73 -8.25 -19.92
CA ILE A 112 0.74 -8.28 -19.95
C ILE A 112 1.26 -9.31 -20.95
N ASP A 113 2.53 -9.19 -21.34
CA ASP A 113 3.15 -10.11 -22.30
C ASP A 113 3.43 -11.49 -21.69
N LEU A 114 3.72 -11.54 -20.39
CA LEU A 114 3.95 -12.78 -19.66
C LEU A 114 2.66 -13.61 -19.58
N LYS A 115 2.75 -14.91 -19.86
CA LYS A 115 1.61 -15.83 -19.81
C LYS A 115 1.71 -16.74 -18.59
N ALA A 116 0.57 -17.02 -17.97
CA ALA A 116 0.48 -18.05 -16.95
C ALA A 116 0.91 -19.41 -17.52
N GLY A 117 1.67 -20.18 -16.75
CA GLY A 117 2.24 -21.46 -17.17
C GLY A 117 3.62 -21.33 -17.81
N SER A 118 3.83 -20.40 -18.72
CA SER A 118 5.13 -20.20 -19.40
C SER A 118 5.96 -19.04 -18.80
N GLY A 119 5.34 -17.94 -18.41
CA GLY A 119 6.02 -16.75 -17.87
C GLY A 119 5.95 -16.63 -16.35
N PHE A 120 4.90 -17.12 -15.73
CA PHE A 120 4.70 -17.14 -14.28
C PHE A 120 3.74 -18.27 -13.87
N GLN A 121 3.67 -18.56 -12.56
CA GLN A 121 2.67 -19.42 -11.96
C GLN A 121 1.74 -18.56 -11.07
N PHE A 122 0.44 -18.86 -11.05
CA PHE A 122 -0.51 -18.33 -10.10
C PHE A 122 -0.92 -19.45 -9.14
N VAL A 123 -0.69 -19.24 -7.85
CA VAL A 123 -1.01 -20.20 -6.80
C VAL A 123 -1.95 -19.54 -5.80
N PHE A 124 -3.20 -20.00 -5.79
CA PHE A 124 -4.18 -19.64 -4.79
C PHE A 124 -4.16 -20.71 -3.70
N VAL A 125 -4.06 -20.29 -2.44
CA VAL A 125 -4.15 -21.20 -1.29
C VAL A 125 -5.33 -20.77 -0.43
N SER A 126 -6.29 -21.69 -0.24
CA SER A 126 -7.42 -21.43 0.65
C SER A 126 -6.97 -21.35 2.11
N ILE A 127 -7.43 -20.30 2.80
CA ILE A 127 -7.26 -20.14 4.26
C ILE A 127 -8.35 -20.87 5.06
N ASP A 128 -9.40 -21.37 4.39
CA ASP A 128 -10.44 -22.21 4.99
C ASP A 128 -10.10 -23.70 4.80
N PRO A 129 -9.75 -24.41 5.86
CA PRO A 129 -9.42 -25.84 5.77
C PRO A 129 -10.64 -26.75 5.50
N LEU A 130 -11.87 -26.19 5.49
CA LEU A 130 -13.10 -26.92 5.20
C LEU A 130 -13.50 -26.87 3.74
N GLU A 131 -12.86 -26.04 2.92
CA GLU A 131 -13.13 -26.00 1.48
C GLU A 131 -12.65 -27.25 0.76
N THR A 132 -13.21 -27.52 -0.41
CA THR A 132 -13.00 -28.79 -1.11
C THR A 132 -12.26 -28.60 -2.45
N PRO A 133 -11.55 -29.63 -2.93
CA PRO A 133 -10.94 -29.61 -4.26
C PRO A 133 -11.95 -29.39 -5.40
N ASP A 134 -13.19 -29.86 -5.26
CA ASP A 134 -14.25 -29.64 -6.25
C ASP A 134 -14.60 -28.16 -6.40
N LEU A 135 -14.67 -27.43 -5.27
CA LEU A 135 -14.86 -25.98 -5.28
C LEU A 135 -13.65 -25.27 -5.91
N ALA A 136 -12.45 -25.72 -5.58
CA ALA A 136 -11.21 -25.22 -6.19
C ALA A 136 -11.21 -25.43 -7.71
N ALA A 137 -11.64 -26.60 -8.20
CA ALA A 137 -11.77 -26.90 -9.62
C ALA A 137 -12.81 -26.00 -10.31
N LEU A 138 -13.94 -25.76 -9.65
CA LEU A 138 -14.98 -24.84 -10.15
C LEU A 138 -14.44 -23.42 -10.32
N LYS A 139 -13.78 -22.89 -9.30
CA LYS A 139 -13.19 -21.55 -9.33
C LYS A 139 -12.09 -21.43 -10.38
N LYS A 140 -11.20 -22.42 -10.48
CA LYS A 140 -10.17 -22.48 -11.54
C LYS A 140 -10.79 -22.34 -12.92
N ARG A 141 -11.83 -23.09 -13.23
CA ARG A 141 -12.52 -22.99 -14.53
C ARG A 141 -13.01 -21.58 -14.82
N GLY A 142 -13.71 -20.96 -13.85
CA GLY A 142 -14.21 -19.59 -14.01
C GLY A 142 -13.10 -18.58 -14.29
N TYR A 143 -11.99 -18.65 -13.57
CA TYR A 143 -10.87 -17.71 -13.80
C TYR A 143 -10.13 -17.99 -15.13
N LEU A 144 -10.04 -19.24 -15.57
CA LEU A 144 -9.49 -19.56 -16.89
C LEU A 144 -10.36 -19.04 -18.04
N GLU A 145 -11.70 -19.13 -17.89
CA GLU A 145 -12.65 -18.55 -18.84
C GLU A 145 -12.50 -17.03 -18.95
N GLU A 146 -12.21 -16.35 -17.84
CA GLU A 146 -11.97 -14.89 -17.82
C GLU A 146 -10.58 -14.52 -18.34
N TYR A 147 -9.57 -15.35 -18.08
CA TYR A 147 -8.20 -15.11 -18.54
C TYR A 147 -8.06 -15.17 -20.06
N GLN A 148 -8.83 -16.01 -20.72
CA GLN A 148 -9.00 -16.09 -22.19
C GLN A 148 -7.68 -16.27 -22.97
N ARG A 149 -6.65 -16.87 -22.37
CA ARG A 149 -5.40 -17.21 -23.04
C ARG A 149 -5.25 -18.73 -23.12
N ALA A 150 -4.90 -19.23 -24.31
CA ALA A 150 -4.65 -20.64 -24.53
C ALA A 150 -3.51 -21.14 -23.61
N ASP A 151 -3.58 -22.43 -23.25
CA ASP A 151 -2.56 -23.16 -22.51
C ASP A 151 -2.26 -22.62 -21.10
N ALA A 152 -3.17 -21.82 -20.52
CA ALA A 152 -2.98 -21.23 -19.19
C ALA A 152 -3.33 -22.19 -18.03
N ALA A 153 -3.97 -23.33 -18.32
CA ALA A 153 -4.47 -24.24 -17.29
C ALA A 153 -3.36 -24.77 -16.35
N ASP A 154 -2.17 -24.96 -16.88
CA ASP A 154 -0.97 -25.39 -16.14
C ASP A 154 -0.26 -24.24 -15.40
N GLY A 155 -0.79 -23.04 -15.53
CA GLY A 155 -0.29 -21.85 -14.82
C GLY A 155 -1.17 -21.37 -13.68
N PHE A 156 -2.37 -21.98 -13.50
CA PHE A 156 -3.30 -21.65 -12.41
C PHE A 156 -3.47 -22.84 -11.49
N HIS A 157 -3.20 -22.66 -10.21
CA HIS A 157 -3.24 -23.71 -9.20
C HIS A 157 -4.06 -23.25 -8.00
N PHE A 158 -5.00 -24.09 -7.56
CA PHE A 158 -5.88 -23.82 -6.42
C PHE A 158 -5.70 -24.92 -5.38
N LEU A 159 -5.22 -24.53 -4.22
CA LEU A 159 -4.75 -25.45 -3.20
C LEU A 159 -5.61 -25.36 -1.93
N ILE A 160 -5.96 -26.52 -1.41
CA ILE A 160 -6.65 -26.69 -0.13
C ILE A 160 -5.70 -27.37 0.84
N GLY A 161 -5.60 -26.85 2.07
CA GLY A 161 -4.64 -27.32 3.06
C GLY A 161 -5.25 -27.69 4.39
N THR A 162 -4.46 -28.37 5.21
CA THR A 162 -4.74 -28.47 6.65
C THR A 162 -4.53 -27.12 7.32
N ARG A 163 -5.24 -26.88 8.43
CA ARG A 163 -5.04 -25.64 9.23
C ARG A 163 -3.57 -25.37 9.54
N GLN A 164 -2.81 -26.43 9.87
CA GLN A 164 -1.39 -26.30 10.19
C GLN A 164 -0.55 -25.81 9.00
N ASN A 165 -0.77 -26.39 7.81
CA ASN A 165 -0.01 -26.02 6.61
C ASN A 165 -0.40 -24.62 6.10
N ILE A 166 -1.70 -24.28 6.17
CA ILE A 166 -2.22 -22.94 5.85
C ILE A 166 -1.56 -21.92 6.77
N TRP A 167 -1.56 -22.16 8.09
CA TRP A 167 -0.97 -21.26 9.06
C TRP A 167 0.54 -21.09 8.85
N ALA A 168 1.27 -22.19 8.62
CA ALA A 168 2.71 -22.14 8.37
C ALA A 168 3.07 -21.31 7.12
N LEU A 169 2.28 -21.43 6.06
CA LEU A 169 2.46 -20.60 4.86
C LEU A 169 2.12 -19.14 5.14
N ALA A 170 0.99 -18.88 5.79
CA ALA A 170 0.54 -17.54 6.13
C ALA A 170 1.57 -16.80 7.01
N ASP A 171 2.11 -17.47 8.03
CA ASP A 171 3.15 -16.92 8.90
C ASP A 171 4.44 -16.62 8.13
N ALA A 172 4.87 -17.53 7.24
CA ALA A 172 6.08 -17.35 6.43
C ALA A 172 6.03 -16.11 5.53
N VAL A 173 4.83 -15.75 5.04
CA VAL A 173 4.61 -14.54 4.24
C VAL A 173 4.05 -13.37 5.04
N GLY A 174 3.97 -13.50 6.37
CA GLY A 174 3.46 -12.47 7.27
C GLY A 174 1.99 -12.11 7.08
N TYR A 175 1.17 -13.05 6.57
CA TYR A 175 -0.25 -12.87 6.32
C TYR A 175 -1.07 -13.25 7.54
N ARG A 176 -1.78 -12.26 8.12
CA ARG A 176 -2.59 -12.45 9.31
C ARG A 176 -4.07 -12.27 9.00
N TYR A 177 -4.86 -13.26 9.40
CA TYR A 177 -6.31 -13.30 9.20
C TYR A 177 -7.02 -13.83 10.44
N ASN A 178 -8.29 -13.50 10.60
CA ASN A 178 -9.15 -13.98 11.68
C ASN A 178 -10.42 -14.61 11.14
N THR A 179 -10.95 -15.58 11.86
CA THR A 179 -12.32 -16.07 11.64
C THR A 179 -13.31 -15.04 12.20
N VAL A 180 -14.29 -14.65 11.39
CA VAL A 180 -15.38 -13.78 11.84
C VAL A 180 -16.43 -14.67 12.50
N ALA A 181 -16.67 -14.42 13.77
CA ALA A 181 -17.67 -15.15 14.55
C ALA A 181 -19.06 -14.57 14.30
N ASP A 182 -19.62 -14.78 13.10
CA ASP A 182 -21.03 -14.51 12.85
C ASP A 182 -21.83 -15.80 13.06
N GLY A 183 -22.46 -15.92 14.23
CA GLY A 183 -23.28 -17.08 14.60
C GLY A 183 -24.52 -17.31 13.73
N GLN A 184 -24.75 -16.48 12.70
CA GLN A 184 -25.88 -16.58 11.78
C GLN A 184 -25.49 -17.15 10.42
N LEU A 185 -24.19 -17.28 10.11
CA LEU A 185 -23.74 -17.78 8.81
C LEU A 185 -23.46 -19.27 8.85
N ALA A 186 -23.98 -20.00 7.86
CA ALA A 186 -23.80 -21.46 7.73
C ALA A 186 -22.36 -21.85 7.36
N VAL A 187 -21.55 -20.90 6.88
CA VAL A 187 -20.15 -21.09 6.47
C VAL A 187 -19.24 -20.09 7.18
N PRO A 188 -18.03 -20.50 7.58
CA PRO A 188 -17.07 -19.60 8.19
C PRO A 188 -16.78 -18.40 7.30
N GLN A 189 -16.71 -17.21 7.88
CA GLN A 189 -16.23 -16.01 7.21
C GLN A 189 -14.87 -15.65 7.80
N PHE A 190 -14.01 -15.06 6.96
CA PHE A 190 -12.67 -14.66 7.37
C PHE A 190 -12.43 -13.19 7.05
N ALA A 191 -11.94 -12.45 8.04
CA ALA A 191 -11.37 -11.14 7.84
C ALA A 191 -9.90 -11.32 7.45
N HIS A 192 -9.52 -10.85 6.27
CA HIS A 192 -8.17 -11.00 5.73
C HIS A 192 -7.75 -9.81 4.86
N PRO A 193 -6.44 -9.55 4.71
CA PRO A 193 -5.96 -8.46 3.84
C PRO A 193 -6.14 -8.80 2.35
N ALA A 194 -6.37 -7.76 1.54
CA ALA A 194 -6.34 -7.83 0.08
C ALA A 194 -4.90 -7.60 -0.41
N VAL A 195 -4.20 -8.66 -0.75
CA VAL A 195 -2.80 -8.60 -1.18
C VAL A 195 -2.44 -9.80 -2.06
N LEU A 196 -1.62 -9.55 -3.07
CA LEU A 196 -0.89 -10.59 -3.81
C LEU A 196 0.58 -10.55 -3.39
N MET A 197 1.17 -11.71 -3.18
CA MET A 197 2.59 -11.83 -2.90
C MET A 197 3.30 -12.35 -4.15
N ILE A 198 4.30 -11.61 -4.60
CA ILE A 198 5.14 -12.02 -5.72
C ILE A 198 6.37 -12.72 -5.14
N LEU A 199 6.61 -13.94 -5.59
CA LEU A 199 7.73 -14.77 -5.13
C LEU A 199 8.67 -15.06 -6.28
N SER A 200 9.95 -15.12 -5.95
CA SER A 200 10.99 -15.57 -6.90
C SER A 200 10.78 -17.03 -7.29
N PRO A 201 11.42 -17.51 -8.38
CA PRO A 201 11.38 -18.91 -8.77
C PRO A 201 11.89 -19.90 -7.71
N LYS A 202 12.57 -19.40 -6.67
CA LYS A 202 13.09 -20.17 -5.52
C LYS A 202 12.23 -20.05 -4.26
N GLY A 203 11.04 -19.42 -4.34
CA GLY A 203 10.11 -19.27 -3.22
C GLY A 203 10.50 -18.20 -2.21
N ARG A 204 11.27 -17.18 -2.63
CA ARG A 204 11.53 -16.01 -1.77
C ARG A 204 10.54 -14.90 -2.08
N VAL A 205 9.99 -14.27 -1.05
CA VAL A 205 9.08 -13.13 -1.19
C VAL A 205 9.86 -11.94 -1.76
N THR A 206 9.45 -11.45 -2.93
CA THR A 206 10.10 -10.32 -3.59
C THR A 206 9.30 -9.03 -3.45
N ARG A 207 7.96 -9.12 -3.48
CA ARG A 207 7.09 -7.94 -3.42
C ARG A 207 5.70 -8.29 -2.91
N TYR A 208 5.04 -7.30 -2.29
CA TYR A 208 3.63 -7.33 -1.93
C TYR A 208 2.88 -6.32 -2.79
N LEU A 209 1.80 -6.74 -3.43
CA LEU A 209 0.90 -5.87 -4.20
C LEU A 209 -0.42 -5.75 -3.44
N TYR A 210 -0.67 -4.57 -2.87
CA TYR A 210 -1.82 -4.30 -2.00
C TYR A 210 -3.05 -3.84 -2.76
N GLY A 211 -4.21 -4.14 -2.18
CA GLY A 211 -5.50 -3.65 -2.65
C GLY A 211 -6.17 -4.57 -3.68
N VAL A 212 -7.05 -3.98 -4.45
CA VAL A 212 -7.92 -4.69 -5.40
C VAL A 212 -7.76 -4.18 -6.84
N ASN A 213 -6.71 -3.42 -7.10
CA ASN A 213 -6.40 -2.92 -8.44
C ASN A 213 -4.90 -3.11 -8.71
N TYR A 214 -4.59 -3.88 -9.72
CA TYR A 214 -3.21 -4.24 -10.09
C TYR A 214 -2.91 -3.72 -11.50
N PRO A 215 -2.35 -2.51 -11.67
CA PRO A 215 -2.01 -2.00 -12.99
C PRO A 215 -1.13 -2.98 -13.76
N PRO A 216 -1.42 -3.30 -15.03
CA PRO A 216 -0.68 -4.31 -15.81
C PRO A 216 0.83 -4.08 -15.80
N ASN A 217 1.29 -2.84 -16.02
CA ASN A 217 2.72 -2.50 -16.00
C ASN A 217 3.38 -2.79 -14.65
N THR A 218 2.66 -2.54 -13.53
CA THR A 218 3.19 -2.84 -12.18
C THR A 218 3.29 -4.34 -11.94
N LEU A 219 2.29 -5.10 -12.37
CA LEU A 219 2.30 -6.55 -12.28
C LEU A 219 3.43 -7.14 -13.11
N GLU A 220 3.57 -6.73 -14.38
CA GLU A 220 4.60 -7.22 -15.27
C GLU A 220 6.01 -6.93 -14.76
N LEU A 221 6.27 -5.68 -14.35
CA LEU A 221 7.56 -5.31 -13.76
C LEU A 221 7.87 -6.14 -12.52
N SER A 222 6.88 -6.35 -11.64
CA SER A 222 7.04 -7.16 -10.43
C SER A 222 7.42 -8.61 -10.76
N LEU A 223 6.82 -9.19 -11.79
CA LEU A 223 7.12 -10.55 -12.25
C LEU A 223 8.53 -10.63 -12.88
N VAL A 224 8.91 -9.65 -13.71
CA VAL A 224 10.24 -9.58 -14.32
C VAL A 224 11.32 -9.44 -13.25
N GLU A 225 11.15 -8.57 -12.28
CA GLU A 225 12.08 -8.40 -11.16
C GLU A 225 12.20 -9.67 -10.30
N ALA A 226 11.07 -10.31 -10.01
CA ALA A 226 11.03 -11.55 -9.24
C ALA A 226 11.73 -12.70 -9.98
N SER A 227 11.58 -12.81 -11.30
CA SER A 227 12.27 -13.82 -12.11
C SER A 227 13.79 -13.67 -12.05
N ALA A 228 14.29 -12.45 -11.94
CA ALA A 228 15.69 -12.13 -11.73
C ALA A 228 16.16 -12.27 -10.26
N GLY A 229 15.25 -12.66 -9.35
CA GLY A 229 15.54 -12.77 -7.92
C GLY A 229 15.76 -11.43 -7.21
N LYS A 230 15.36 -10.32 -7.80
CA LYS A 230 15.45 -8.98 -7.19
C LYS A 230 14.36 -8.82 -6.14
N VAL A 231 14.73 -8.36 -4.95
CA VAL A 231 13.82 -8.10 -3.85
C VAL A 231 13.66 -6.60 -3.71
N GLY A 232 12.43 -6.10 -3.88
CA GLY A 232 12.02 -4.70 -3.71
C GLY A 232 12.94 -3.67 -4.36
N THR A 233 12.43 -2.65 -5.00
CA THR A 233 13.25 -1.52 -5.47
C THR A 233 13.24 -0.40 -4.42
N SER A 234 14.35 0.35 -4.33
CA SER A 234 14.47 1.54 -3.45
C SER A 234 13.39 2.58 -3.71
N VAL A 235 12.80 2.59 -4.91
CA VAL A 235 11.68 3.47 -5.30
C VAL A 235 10.39 3.09 -4.58
N ASP A 236 10.14 1.78 -4.38
CA ASP A 236 8.95 1.31 -3.66
C ASP A 236 9.06 1.62 -2.17
N GLN A 237 10.26 1.51 -1.58
CA GLN A 237 10.49 1.90 -0.19
C GLN A 237 10.26 3.40 0.02
N LEU A 238 10.63 4.24 -0.96
CA LEU A 238 10.36 5.67 -0.91
C LEU A 238 8.87 5.97 -1.09
N ALA A 239 8.18 5.26 -1.98
CA ALA A 239 6.73 5.37 -2.16
C ALA A 239 5.95 4.95 -0.90
N LEU A 240 6.37 3.87 -0.23
CA LEU A 240 5.79 3.42 1.05
C LEU A 240 6.06 4.41 2.19
N LEU A 241 7.21 5.11 2.17
CA LEU A 241 7.51 6.15 3.14
C LEU A 241 6.59 7.39 2.97
N ILE A 242 6.15 7.66 1.74
CA ILE A 242 5.30 8.81 1.38
C ILE A 242 3.81 8.45 1.44
N CYS A 243 3.46 7.18 1.20
CA CYS A 243 2.08 6.69 1.18
C CYS A 243 1.85 5.70 2.32
N SER A 244 1.09 6.09 3.35
CA SER A 244 0.56 5.14 4.32
C SER A 244 -0.77 4.59 3.82
N PHE A 245 -0.91 3.26 3.84
CA PHE A 245 -2.16 2.59 3.54
C PHE A 245 -3.10 2.72 4.75
N ASP A 246 -4.26 3.32 4.55
CA ASP A 246 -5.31 3.36 5.56
C ASP A 246 -6.18 2.11 5.43
N VAL A 247 -6.03 1.19 6.38
CA VAL A 247 -6.75 -0.09 6.42
C VAL A 247 -8.27 0.12 6.58
N VAL A 248 -8.69 1.23 7.21
CA VAL A 248 -10.11 1.51 7.48
C VAL A 248 -10.84 2.01 6.24
N THR A 249 -10.18 2.83 5.43
CA THR A 249 -10.80 3.43 4.24
C THR A 249 -10.46 2.70 2.95
N GLY A 250 -9.51 1.75 2.97
CA GLY A 250 -9.04 1.02 1.79
C GLY A 250 -8.39 1.90 0.72
N LYS A 251 -8.04 3.14 1.05
CA LYS A 251 -7.42 4.11 0.14
C LYS A 251 -6.00 4.41 0.59
N TYR A 252 -5.13 4.66 -0.38
CA TYR A 252 -3.85 5.29 -0.12
C TYR A 252 -4.12 6.73 0.32
N ALA A 253 -4.24 6.94 1.61
CA ALA A 253 -4.17 8.27 2.15
C ALA A 253 -2.72 8.73 1.97
N MET A 254 -2.47 9.48 0.89
CA MET A 254 -1.26 10.28 0.84
C MET A 254 -1.17 11.02 2.17
N VAL A 255 -0.01 11.02 2.79
CA VAL A 255 0.26 11.83 3.98
C VAL A 255 0.27 13.31 3.57
N ALA A 256 -0.82 13.73 2.90
CA ALA A 256 -1.05 15.09 2.42
C ALA A 256 -0.81 16.09 3.57
N ILE A 257 -1.24 15.74 4.78
CA ILE A 257 -1.04 16.57 5.97
C ILE A 257 0.43 16.72 6.34
N LYS A 258 1.27 15.67 6.24
CA LYS A 258 2.71 15.78 6.53
C LYS A 258 3.44 16.57 5.45
N VAL A 259 3.12 16.32 4.19
CA VAL A 259 3.67 17.06 3.04
C VAL A 259 3.25 18.53 3.09
N MET A 260 1.96 18.81 3.36
CA MET A 260 1.47 20.20 3.53
C MET A 260 2.11 20.91 4.71
N ARG A 261 2.32 20.23 5.85
CA ARG A 261 3.02 20.83 7.00
C ARG A 261 4.47 21.14 6.67
N LEU A 262 5.20 20.25 5.99
CA LEU A 262 6.59 20.48 5.57
C LEU A 262 6.68 21.62 4.54
N ALA A 263 5.81 21.63 3.53
CA ALA A 263 5.75 22.69 2.54
C ALA A 263 5.39 24.03 3.17
N GLY A 264 4.43 24.06 4.08
CA GLY A 264 4.05 25.25 4.84
C GLY A 264 5.19 25.78 5.71
N ALA A 265 5.89 24.92 6.44
CA ALA A 265 7.04 25.31 7.25
C ALA A 265 8.17 25.88 6.38
N LEU A 266 8.46 25.25 5.24
CA LEU A 266 9.47 25.74 4.29
C LEU A 266 9.09 27.11 3.73
N THR A 267 7.85 27.34 3.38
CA THR A 267 7.34 28.63 2.89
C THR A 267 7.52 29.73 3.92
N VAL A 268 7.20 29.44 5.20
CA VAL A 268 7.37 30.38 6.30
C VAL A 268 8.86 30.72 6.52
N LEU A 269 9.75 29.73 6.46
CA LEU A 269 11.21 29.95 6.58
C LEU A 269 11.78 30.81 5.44
N ILE A 270 11.36 30.54 4.20
CA ILE A 270 11.77 31.35 3.04
C ILE A 270 11.29 32.78 3.21
N MET A 271 10.03 32.99 3.59
CA MET A 271 9.44 34.31 3.77
C MET A 271 10.13 35.08 4.91
N ALA A 272 10.43 34.42 6.04
CA ALA A 272 11.19 35.00 7.14
C ALA A 272 12.62 35.40 6.70
N GLY A 273 13.28 34.55 5.92
CA GLY A 273 14.60 34.83 5.34
C GLY A 273 14.60 36.04 4.40
N VAL A 274 13.63 36.13 3.51
CA VAL A 274 13.45 37.26 2.58
C VAL A 274 13.18 38.56 3.35
N LEU A 275 12.31 38.52 4.35
CA LEU A 275 12.03 39.68 5.20
C LEU A 275 13.27 40.13 5.97
N ALA A 276 14.01 39.23 6.59
CA ALA A 276 15.25 39.52 7.31
C ALA A 276 16.32 40.15 6.37
N TRP A 277 16.42 39.62 5.14
CA TRP A 277 17.32 40.16 4.12
C TRP A 277 16.89 41.58 3.69
N LEU A 278 15.60 41.82 3.43
CA LEU A 278 15.06 43.15 3.09
C LEU A 278 15.31 44.15 4.21
N PHE A 279 15.07 43.82 5.48
CA PHE A 279 15.35 44.69 6.64
C PHE A 279 16.84 44.99 6.75
N LYS A 280 17.73 44.01 6.53
CA LYS A 280 19.15 44.18 6.56
C LYS A 280 19.69 45.07 5.42
N TYR A 281 19.09 44.89 4.23
CA TYR A 281 19.37 45.68 3.05
C TYR A 281 18.96 47.16 3.25
N GLU A 282 17.75 47.39 3.76
CA GLU A 282 17.25 48.75 4.03
C GLU A 282 18.07 49.46 5.13
N LYS A 283 18.48 48.72 6.19
CA LYS A 283 19.32 49.26 7.24
C LYS A 283 20.71 49.65 6.73
N ARG A 284 21.28 48.91 5.77
CA ARG A 284 22.56 49.27 5.12
C ARG A 284 22.41 50.53 4.29
N ARG A 285 21.36 50.63 3.47
CA ARG A 285 21.07 51.77 2.63
C ARG A 285 20.80 53.06 3.42
N ARG A 286 20.22 52.96 4.60
CA ARG A 286 20.04 54.10 5.52
C ARG A 286 21.36 54.62 6.09
N ARG A 287 22.32 53.75 6.38
CA ARG A 287 23.67 54.13 6.86
C ARG A 287 24.51 54.81 5.78
N GLU A 288 24.36 54.45 4.54
CA GLU A 288 25.07 55.05 3.41
C GLU A 288 24.53 56.43 3.05
N ASN A 289 23.29 56.75 3.44
CA ASN A 289 22.61 58.02 3.10
C ASN A 289 22.59 59.02 4.29
N GLU A 290 23.25 58.74 5.43
CA GLU A 290 23.42 59.74 6.48
C GLU A 290 24.45 60.79 5.99
N PRO A 291 24.06 62.09 5.92
CA PRO A 291 24.99 63.14 5.53
C PRO A 291 26.09 63.29 6.59
N VAL A 292 27.32 63.28 6.12
CA VAL A 292 28.47 63.60 6.97
C VAL A 292 28.28 65.03 7.46
N GLU A 293 27.96 65.19 8.75
CA GLU A 293 27.89 66.47 9.41
C GLU A 293 29.30 67.03 9.46
N VAL A 294 29.60 67.99 8.57
CA VAL A 294 30.88 68.73 8.56
C VAL A 294 30.87 69.64 9.76
N MET A 295 31.65 69.27 10.79
CA MET A 295 31.97 70.16 11.94
C MET A 295 32.61 71.40 11.40
N LYS A 296 32.01 72.54 11.63
CA LYS A 296 32.58 73.86 11.51
C LYS A 296 33.13 74.29 12.86
#